data_90f4db1da44dfbc02b7d0f4ce55e0d34
#
_entry.id   90f4db1da44dfbc02b7d0f4ce55e0d34
#
_cell.length_a   1.000
_cell.length_b   1.000
_cell.length_c   1.000
_cell.angle_alpha   90.00
_cell.angle_beta   90.00
_cell.angle_gamma   90.00
#
_symmetry.space_group_name_H-M   'P 1'
#
loop_
_entity.id
_entity.type
_entity.pdbx_description
1 polymer ?
#
loop_
_entity_poly.entity_id
_entity_poly.type
_entity_poly.pdbx_seq_one_letter_code
_entity_poly.pdbx_strand_id
1 'polypeptide(L)'
;MPPDEAVMVAGFIDLRMMRGRPICLMEHGAGQRYEGVRDGSYAGGRGRDRVSLFLCPNDQVAQANRDRYPQANAVTVGSPRLDVLWKARAEFSRHRDGHRVAVSFHWPCPLVPEAGSAWDAFRPDVIRLAANSTYQLLGHGHPRLWSRIQKWWERLGVEQVQEWISVVRRADIYVCDNSSTMFEACALDLPVVVLNSPDYRRGVEHGLRFWDHAGMGPEVSPGGNLDRALQVAKSFTEQRQKAASAAYAVLPDGSGEATARAVEAVMKWAAN
;
A
#
# COMPACT_ATOMS: atom_id res chain seq x y z
N MET A 1 0.45 25.03 -23.49
CA MET A 1 -1.02 25.10 -23.29
C MET A 1 -1.30 25.86 -22.00
N PRO A 2 -2.42 26.59 -21.89
CA PRO A 2 -2.71 27.33 -20.67
C PRO A 2 -2.80 26.36 -19.47
N PRO A 3 -2.26 26.73 -18.30
CA PRO A 3 -2.31 25.90 -17.10
C PRO A 3 -3.74 25.56 -16.65
N ASP A 4 -4.71 26.35 -17.05
CA ASP A 4 -6.14 26.15 -16.73
C ASP A 4 -6.77 24.92 -17.35
N GLU A 5 -6.08 24.26 -18.28
CA GLU A 5 -6.53 23.04 -18.95
C GLU A 5 -5.88 21.76 -18.39
N ALA A 6 -4.85 21.87 -17.56
CA ALA A 6 -4.15 20.73 -17.00
C ALA A 6 -4.95 20.05 -15.88
N VAL A 7 -4.89 18.73 -15.81
CA VAL A 7 -5.62 17.93 -14.82
C VAL A 7 -4.68 17.02 -14.05
N MET A 8 -4.81 17.02 -12.73
CA MET A 8 -4.13 16.06 -11.88
C MET A 8 -5.10 14.95 -11.46
N VAL A 9 -4.68 13.70 -11.63
CA VAL A 9 -5.44 12.51 -11.26
C VAL A 9 -4.60 11.59 -10.37
N ALA A 10 -5.26 10.90 -9.45
CA ALA A 10 -4.61 9.93 -8.55
C ALA A 10 -5.07 8.48 -8.81
N GLY A 11 -6.02 8.27 -9.71
CA GLY A 11 -6.58 6.97 -10.01
C GLY A 11 -6.47 6.60 -11.48
N PHE A 12 -6.11 5.35 -11.75
CA PHE A 12 -6.07 4.82 -13.11
C PHE A 12 -7.42 4.93 -13.86
N ILE A 13 -8.55 4.79 -13.12
CA ILE A 13 -9.89 4.89 -13.72
C ILE A 13 -10.14 6.30 -14.24
N ASP A 14 -9.62 7.32 -13.56
CA ASP A 14 -9.83 8.72 -13.91
C ASP A 14 -9.19 9.09 -15.26
N LEU A 15 -8.09 8.41 -15.61
CA LEU A 15 -7.44 8.60 -16.91
C LEU A 15 -8.36 8.33 -18.10
N ARG A 16 -9.33 7.43 -17.94
CA ARG A 16 -10.28 7.10 -19.01
C ARG A 16 -11.27 8.23 -19.29
N MET A 17 -11.54 9.05 -18.29
CA MET A 17 -12.51 10.13 -18.38
C MET A 17 -11.89 11.44 -18.87
N MET A 18 -10.58 11.60 -18.73
CA MET A 18 -9.85 12.81 -19.13
C MET A 18 -9.42 12.73 -20.58
N ARG A 19 -10.01 13.54 -21.44
CA ARG A 19 -9.66 13.63 -22.87
C ARG A 19 -9.23 15.04 -23.23
N GLY A 20 -8.22 15.16 -24.11
CA GLY A 20 -7.79 16.43 -24.71
C GLY A 20 -7.10 17.41 -23.76
N ARG A 21 -6.68 16.98 -22.58
CA ARG A 21 -6.00 17.81 -21.57
C ARG A 21 -4.65 17.22 -21.20
N PRO A 22 -3.65 18.03 -20.86
CA PRO A 22 -2.42 17.56 -20.23
C PRO A 22 -2.75 16.88 -18.89
N ILE A 23 -2.20 15.70 -18.66
CA ILE A 23 -2.48 14.91 -17.46
C ILE A 23 -1.23 14.76 -16.63
N CYS A 24 -1.32 15.15 -15.35
CA CYS A 24 -0.41 14.75 -14.30
C CYS A 24 -1.02 13.55 -13.55
N LEU A 25 -0.35 12.43 -13.54
CA LEU A 25 -0.77 11.25 -12.77
C LEU A 25 0.08 11.12 -11.51
N MET A 26 -0.58 11.19 -10.36
CA MET A 26 0.03 10.78 -9.09
C MET A 26 -0.13 9.27 -8.94
N GLU A 27 0.97 8.55 -9.02
CA GLU A 27 0.97 7.11 -8.76
C GLU A 27 0.72 6.85 -7.28
N HIS A 28 -0.10 5.85 -6.98
CA HIS A 28 -0.37 5.46 -5.61
C HIS A 28 0.19 4.07 -5.31
N GLY A 29 0.38 3.78 -4.03
CA GLY A 29 0.97 2.53 -3.56
C GLY A 29 2.49 2.50 -3.70
N ALA A 30 3.06 1.31 -3.72
CA ALA A 30 4.50 1.07 -3.76
C ALA A 30 5.02 0.65 -5.14
N GLY A 31 4.16 0.70 -6.17
CA GLY A 31 4.55 0.38 -7.53
C GLY A 31 4.44 -1.10 -7.89
N GLN A 32 3.39 -1.77 -7.44
CA GLN A 32 3.13 -3.16 -7.83
C GLN A 32 2.91 -3.29 -9.33
N ARG A 33 3.50 -4.30 -9.92
CA ARG A 33 3.20 -4.74 -11.28
C ARG A 33 2.22 -5.90 -11.23
N TYR A 34 1.38 -5.97 -12.25
CA TYR A 34 0.40 -7.03 -12.38
C TYR A 34 0.60 -7.72 -13.73
N GLU A 35 0.79 -9.04 -13.71
CA GLU A 35 0.80 -9.83 -14.92
C GLU A 35 -0.61 -10.01 -15.44
N GLY A 36 -0.75 -10.18 -16.75
CA GLY A 36 -2.05 -10.40 -17.37
C GLY A 36 -2.76 -9.12 -17.83
N VAL A 37 -2.21 -7.96 -17.57
CA VAL A 37 -2.58 -6.76 -18.30
C VAL A 37 -2.01 -6.89 -19.71
N ARG A 38 -2.86 -6.84 -20.72
CA ARG A 38 -2.58 -7.22 -22.13
C ARG A 38 -1.32 -6.65 -22.75
N ASP A 39 -0.75 -5.59 -22.23
CA ASP A 39 0.46 -4.95 -22.73
C ASP A 39 1.67 -5.17 -21.84
N GLY A 40 1.58 -6.08 -20.85
CA GLY A 40 2.71 -6.56 -20.02
C GLY A 40 3.43 -5.49 -19.23
N SER A 41 2.97 -4.27 -19.25
CA SER A 41 3.64 -3.17 -18.57
C SER A 41 3.03 -2.92 -17.20
N TYR A 42 3.89 -2.67 -16.24
CA TYR A 42 3.53 -2.11 -14.97
C TYR A 42 2.61 -0.89 -15.13
N ALA A 43 3.00 -0.06 -16.03
CA ALA A 43 2.30 1.16 -16.38
C ALA A 43 1.20 0.90 -17.41
N GLY A 44 0.92 -0.35 -17.73
CA GLY A 44 -0.09 -0.72 -18.71
C GLY A 44 -1.46 -0.22 -18.33
N GLY A 45 -2.22 0.06 -19.33
CA GLY A 45 -3.57 0.50 -19.19
C GLY A 45 -3.88 1.67 -20.12
N ARG A 46 -5.11 1.66 -20.63
CA ARG A 46 -5.58 2.68 -21.57
C ARG A 46 -5.49 4.07 -20.93
N GLY A 47 -4.81 4.96 -21.61
CA GLY A 47 -4.74 6.36 -21.28
C GLY A 47 -3.47 6.80 -20.56
N ARG A 48 -2.58 5.89 -20.15
CA ARG A 48 -1.28 6.29 -19.60
C ARG A 48 -0.34 6.89 -20.64
N ASP A 49 -0.51 6.55 -21.90
CA ASP A 49 0.14 7.15 -23.06
C ASP A 49 -0.16 8.66 -23.22
N ARG A 50 -1.22 9.15 -22.58
CA ARG A 50 -1.62 10.56 -22.57
C ARG A 50 -1.10 11.35 -21.37
N VAL A 51 -0.47 10.66 -20.43
CA VAL A 51 0.12 11.30 -19.24
C VAL A 51 1.40 12.02 -19.67
N SER A 52 1.52 13.27 -19.29
CA SER A 52 2.70 14.09 -19.55
C SER A 52 3.61 14.27 -18.33
N LEU A 53 3.07 14.06 -17.13
CA LEU A 53 3.84 14.03 -15.88
C LEU A 53 3.40 12.87 -14.99
N PHE A 54 4.33 11.99 -14.63
CA PHE A 54 4.14 10.97 -13.61
C PHE A 54 4.83 11.40 -12.31
N LEU A 55 4.09 11.46 -11.21
CA LEU A 55 4.62 11.64 -9.86
C LEU A 55 4.71 10.25 -9.22
N CYS A 56 5.92 9.75 -9.05
CA CYS A 56 6.18 8.36 -8.72
C CYS A 56 6.57 8.17 -7.25
N PRO A 57 6.16 7.06 -6.61
CA PRO A 57 6.49 6.81 -5.20
C PRO A 57 7.97 6.49 -4.99
N ASN A 58 8.70 5.99 -6.00
CA ASN A 58 10.11 5.63 -5.93
C ASN A 58 10.77 5.64 -7.31
N ASP A 59 12.09 5.51 -7.34
CA ASP A 59 12.89 5.57 -8.55
C ASP A 59 12.62 4.42 -9.52
N GLN A 60 12.29 3.24 -9.01
CA GLN A 60 11.99 2.08 -9.84
C GLN A 60 10.72 2.31 -10.67
N VAL A 61 9.70 2.89 -10.03
CA VAL A 61 8.45 3.28 -10.72
C VAL A 61 8.70 4.40 -11.71
N ALA A 62 9.49 5.40 -11.32
CA ALA A 62 9.84 6.51 -12.21
C ALA A 62 10.62 6.01 -13.43
N GLN A 63 11.57 5.11 -13.24
CA GLN A 63 12.32 4.53 -14.35
C GLN A 63 11.42 3.70 -15.28
N ALA A 64 10.56 2.85 -14.74
CA ALA A 64 9.61 2.07 -15.54
C ALA A 64 8.67 2.95 -16.38
N ASN A 65 8.25 4.10 -15.84
CA ASN A 65 7.43 5.06 -16.59
C ASN A 65 8.26 5.78 -17.68
N ARG A 66 9.51 6.17 -17.41
CA ARG A 66 10.42 6.74 -18.43
C ARG A 66 10.65 5.78 -19.60
N ASP A 67 10.93 4.53 -19.28
CA ASP A 67 11.19 3.50 -20.30
C ASP A 67 9.96 3.25 -21.18
N ARG A 68 8.79 3.26 -20.59
CA ARG A 68 7.53 2.97 -21.30
C ARG A 68 6.93 4.18 -22.02
N TYR A 69 7.10 5.37 -21.46
CA TYR A 69 6.50 6.62 -21.95
C TYR A 69 7.58 7.70 -22.09
N PRO A 70 8.52 7.56 -23.04
CA PRO A 70 9.67 8.46 -23.18
C PRO A 70 9.30 9.91 -23.49
N GLN A 71 8.04 10.15 -23.94
CA GLN A 71 7.50 11.49 -24.18
C GLN A 71 7.03 12.18 -22.90
N ALA A 72 6.90 11.46 -21.80
CA ALA A 72 6.42 11.99 -20.52
C ALA A 72 7.57 12.20 -19.53
N ASN A 73 7.40 13.16 -18.63
CA ASN A 73 8.26 13.30 -17.47
C ASN A 73 7.84 12.33 -16.37
N ALA A 74 8.79 11.66 -15.74
CA ALA A 74 8.54 10.85 -14.56
C ALA A 74 9.50 11.21 -13.44
N VAL A 75 8.94 11.69 -12.33
CA VAL A 75 9.66 12.26 -11.19
C VAL A 75 9.37 11.45 -9.94
N THR A 76 10.41 11.07 -9.22
CA THR A 76 10.30 10.44 -7.91
C THR A 76 9.95 11.48 -6.88
N VAL A 77 8.81 11.34 -6.23
CA VAL A 77 8.31 12.26 -5.20
C VAL A 77 8.10 11.58 -3.84
N GLY A 78 7.92 10.27 -3.81
CA GLY A 78 7.51 9.54 -2.62
C GLY A 78 5.98 9.46 -2.51
N SER A 79 5.48 9.15 -1.32
CA SER A 79 4.05 9.11 -1.02
C SER A 79 3.63 10.32 -0.19
N PRO A 80 2.94 11.33 -0.78
CA PRO A 80 2.51 12.54 -0.05
C PRO A 80 1.65 12.24 1.17
N ARG A 81 0.88 11.16 1.12
CA ARG A 81 0.04 10.70 2.24
C ARG A 81 0.86 10.39 3.50
N LEU A 82 2.12 10.00 3.34
CA LEU A 82 2.99 9.67 4.46
C LEU A 82 3.60 10.88 5.16
N ASP A 83 3.66 12.04 4.55
CA ASP A 83 4.37 13.20 5.12
C ASP A 83 3.91 13.55 6.53
N VAL A 84 2.59 13.62 6.74
CA VAL A 84 2.00 13.93 8.06
C VAL A 84 2.28 12.82 9.07
N LEU A 85 2.14 11.56 8.64
CA LEU A 85 2.37 10.40 9.50
C LEU A 85 3.84 10.26 9.86
N TRP A 86 4.73 10.50 8.91
CA TRP A 86 6.17 10.47 9.11
C TRP A 86 6.64 11.49 10.14
N LYS A 87 6.16 12.72 10.05
CA LYS A 87 6.48 13.79 11.00
C LYS A 87 6.00 13.44 12.42
N ALA A 88 4.88 12.75 12.53
CA ALA A 88 4.29 12.35 13.81
C ALA A 88 4.72 10.95 14.30
N ARG A 89 5.56 10.20 13.54
CA ARG A 89 5.86 8.78 13.84
C ARG A 89 6.43 8.53 15.24
N ALA A 90 7.22 9.45 15.76
CA ALA A 90 7.79 9.33 17.09
C ALA A 90 6.74 9.35 18.23
N GLU A 91 5.59 9.96 17.99
CA GLU A 91 4.46 9.91 18.92
C GLU A 91 3.82 8.52 18.95
N PHE A 92 3.64 7.91 17.77
CA PHE A 92 2.94 6.64 17.65
C PHE A 92 3.79 5.47 18.16
N SER A 93 5.09 5.48 17.86
CA SER A 93 5.99 4.38 18.21
C SER A 93 6.25 4.25 19.71
N ARG A 94 6.15 5.34 20.46
CA ARG A 94 6.42 5.36 21.91
C ARG A 94 5.40 4.57 22.76
N HIS A 95 4.21 4.33 22.25
CA HIS A 95 3.09 3.73 22.99
C HIS A 95 2.69 2.33 22.47
N ARG A 96 3.54 1.71 21.67
CA ARG A 96 3.25 0.37 21.13
C ARG A 96 3.66 -0.71 22.11
N ASP A 97 2.68 -1.30 22.79
CA ASP A 97 2.85 -2.42 23.71
C ASP A 97 2.57 -3.79 23.08
N GLY A 98 2.06 -3.79 21.86
CA GLY A 98 1.78 -4.99 21.07
C GLY A 98 0.43 -5.65 21.38
N HIS A 99 -0.48 -4.96 22.04
CA HIS A 99 -1.81 -5.49 22.35
C HIS A 99 -2.87 -5.10 21.30
N ARG A 100 -2.72 -3.97 20.63
CA ARG A 100 -3.67 -3.51 19.62
C ARG A 100 -3.24 -3.97 18.24
N VAL A 101 -4.01 -4.88 17.67
CA VAL A 101 -3.71 -5.52 16.39
C VAL A 101 -4.72 -5.08 15.35
N ALA A 102 -4.27 -4.31 14.36
CA ALA A 102 -5.10 -3.97 13.22
C ALA A 102 -5.03 -5.09 12.18
N VAL A 103 -6.19 -5.59 11.77
CA VAL A 103 -6.30 -6.61 10.73
C VAL A 103 -6.99 -6.01 9.51
N SER A 104 -6.33 -6.12 8.36
CA SER A 104 -6.77 -5.48 7.11
C SER A 104 -6.76 -6.46 5.95
N PHE A 105 -7.75 -6.33 5.07
CA PHE A 105 -7.81 -7.12 3.86
C PHE A 105 -7.96 -6.24 2.61
N HIS A 106 -7.25 -6.64 1.56
CA HIS A 106 -7.42 -6.09 0.23
C HIS A 106 -8.75 -6.54 -0.39
N TRP A 107 -9.27 -5.79 -1.35
CA TRP A 107 -10.44 -6.20 -2.11
C TRP A 107 -10.04 -7.22 -3.20
N PRO A 108 -10.93 -8.18 -3.53
CA PRO A 108 -10.71 -9.07 -4.65
C PRO A 108 -10.82 -8.27 -5.96
N CYS A 109 -9.69 -7.98 -6.60
CA CYS A 109 -9.64 -7.22 -7.83
C CYS A 109 -9.83 -8.14 -9.04
N PRO A 110 -10.97 -8.09 -9.75
CA PRO A 110 -11.22 -8.98 -10.90
C PRO A 110 -10.25 -8.77 -12.06
N LEU A 111 -9.65 -7.57 -12.14
CA LEU A 111 -8.69 -7.23 -13.19
C LEU A 111 -7.30 -7.83 -12.95
N VAL A 112 -7.05 -8.24 -11.71
CA VAL A 112 -5.74 -8.72 -11.26
C VAL A 112 -5.95 -9.89 -10.30
N PRO A 113 -6.33 -11.06 -10.80
CA PRO A 113 -6.66 -12.23 -9.95
C PRO A 113 -5.53 -12.64 -9.02
N GLU A 114 -4.27 -12.41 -9.43
CA GLU A 114 -3.07 -12.68 -8.62
C GLU A 114 -2.97 -11.78 -7.39
N ALA A 115 -3.70 -10.68 -7.35
CA ALA A 115 -3.80 -9.76 -6.22
C ALA A 115 -5.10 -9.97 -5.44
N GLY A 116 -5.57 -11.20 -5.34
CA GLY A 116 -6.79 -11.58 -4.64
C GLY A 116 -6.76 -11.20 -3.16
N SER A 117 -7.93 -11.14 -2.54
CA SER A 117 -8.06 -10.93 -1.10
C SER A 117 -7.83 -12.24 -0.34
N ALA A 118 -7.08 -12.18 0.75
CA ALA A 118 -6.93 -13.32 1.67
C ALA A 118 -8.12 -13.47 2.63
N TRP A 119 -9.10 -12.58 2.60
CA TRP A 119 -10.18 -12.53 3.57
C TRP A 119 -10.92 -13.85 3.77
N ASP A 120 -11.37 -14.48 2.69
CA ASP A 120 -12.14 -15.73 2.81
C ASP A 120 -11.28 -16.87 3.38
N ALA A 121 -10.01 -16.94 3.02
CA ALA A 121 -9.08 -17.97 3.51
C ALA A 121 -8.74 -17.79 5.00
N PHE A 122 -8.62 -16.55 5.49
CA PHE A 122 -8.21 -16.26 6.87
C PHE A 122 -9.36 -15.96 7.84
N ARG A 123 -10.61 -16.02 7.41
CA ARG A 123 -11.76 -15.80 8.32
C ARG A 123 -11.72 -16.68 9.58
N PRO A 124 -11.45 -17.99 9.51
CA PRO A 124 -11.36 -18.83 10.72
C PRO A 124 -10.23 -18.39 11.66
N ASP A 125 -9.09 -17.98 11.11
CA ASP A 125 -7.93 -17.58 11.89
C ASP A 125 -8.20 -16.28 12.66
N VAL A 126 -8.83 -15.32 11.99
CA VAL A 126 -9.20 -14.03 12.60
C VAL A 126 -10.32 -14.21 13.65
N ILE A 127 -11.27 -15.11 13.42
CA ILE A 127 -12.28 -15.45 14.44
C ILE A 127 -11.62 -16.00 15.71
N ARG A 128 -10.63 -16.90 15.56
CA ARG A 128 -9.87 -17.42 16.70
C ARG A 128 -9.09 -16.31 17.40
N LEU A 129 -8.47 -15.42 16.64
CA LEU A 129 -7.75 -14.28 17.17
C LEU A 129 -8.67 -13.31 17.92
N ALA A 130 -9.87 -13.04 17.40
CA ALA A 130 -10.86 -12.18 18.05
C ALA A 130 -11.38 -12.76 19.38
N ALA A 131 -11.40 -14.09 19.51
CA ALA A 131 -11.74 -14.76 20.75
C ALA A 131 -10.62 -14.75 21.80
N ASN A 132 -9.40 -14.35 21.42
CA ASN A 132 -8.26 -14.27 22.32
C ASN A 132 -8.22 -12.90 23.02
N SER A 133 -8.53 -12.90 24.32
CA SER A 133 -8.57 -11.67 25.14
C SER A 133 -7.21 -10.97 25.33
N THR A 134 -6.12 -11.57 24.86
CA THR A 134 -4.78 -10.94 24.90
C THR A 134 -4.68 -9.73 23.96
N TYR A 135 -5.49 -9.71 22.90
CA TYR A 135 -5.42 -8.68 21.87
C TYR A 135 -6.72 -7.88 21.77
N GLN A 136 -6.57 -6.57 21.58
CA GLN A 136 -7.64 -5.72 21.12
C GLN A 136 -7.55 -5.61 19.59
N LEU A 137 -8.53 -6.15 18.87
CA LEU A 137 -8.55 -6.09 17.43
C LEU A 137 -9.13 -4.76 16.92
N LEU A 138 -8.51 -4.25 15.86
CA LEU A 138 -8.99 -3.12 15.06
C LEU A 138 -9.27 -3.64 13.65
N GLY A 139 -10.53 -3.68 13.27
CA GLY A 139 -10.96 -4.16 11.96
C GLY A 139 -10.81 -3.08 10.89
N HIS A 140 -10.01 -3.34 9.87
CA HIS A 140 -9.79 -2.47 8.73
C HIS A 140 -10.00 -3.24 7.41
N GLY A 141 -10.00 -2.56 6.29
CA GLY A 141 -10.06 -3.15 4.97
C GLY A 141 -10.06 -2.10 3.86
N HIS A 142 -9.74 -2.56 2.67
CA HIS A 142 -9.73 -1.70 1.49
C HIS A 142 -11.11 -1.02 1.28
N PRO A 143 -11.19 0.26 0.88
CA PRO A 143 -12.47 0.98 0.71
C PRO A 143 -13.50 0.24 -0.15
N ARG A 144 -13.08 -0.45 -1.21
CA ARG A 144 -13.99 -1.24 -2.07
C ARG A 144 -14.51 -2.53 -1.42
N LEU A 145 -13.86 -2.99 -0.35
CA LEU A 145 -14.32 -4.13 0.44
C LEU A 145 -15.13 -3.68 1.65
N TRP A 146 -15.05 -2.40 2.04
CA TRP A 146 -15.50 -1.88 3.33
C TRP A 146 -16.95 -2.23 3.66
N SER A 147 -17.88 -1.98 2.75
CA SER A 147 -19.32 -2.25 2.99
C SER A 147 -19.64 -3.70 3.33
N ARG A 148 -18.80 -4.65 2.84
CA ARG A 148 -18.95 -6.08 3.10
C ARG A 148 -18.21 -6.49 4.39
N ILE A 149 -16.98 -6.03 4.58
CA ILE A 149 -16.13 -6.45 5.71
C ILE A 149 -16.56 -5.77 7.01
N GLN A 150 -17.09 -4.55 6.94
CA GLN A 150 -17.61 -3.82 8.08
C GLN A 150 -18.64 -4.65 8.87
N LYS A 151 -19.63 -5.21 8.18
CA LYS A 151 -20.68 -6.06 8.80
C LYS A 151 -20.12 -7.32 9.43
N TRP A 152 -18.99 -7.80 8.95
CA TRP A 152 -18.31 -8.94 9.52
C TRP A 152 -17.57 -8.57 10.81
N TRP A 153 -16.87 -7.45 10.84
CA TRP A 153 -16.24 -6.90 12.04
C TRP A 153 -17.28 -6.64 13.14
N GLU A 154 -18.41 -6.06 12.78
CA GLU A 154 -19.54 -5.82 13.68
C GLU A 154 -20.02 -7.11 14.36
N ARG A 155 -20.20 -8.17 13.59
CA ARG A 155 -20.65 -9.49 14.11
C ARG A 155 -19.62 -10.14 15.05
N LEU A 156 -18.35 -9.82 14.88
CA LEU A 156 -17.27 -10.30 15.75
C LEU A 156 -17.07 -9.42 17.00
N GLY A 157 -17.80 -8.31 17.12
CA GLY A 157 -17.59 -7.35 18.20
C GLY A 157 -16.24 -6.62 18.10
N VAL A 158 -15.63 -6.60 16.89
CA VAL A 158 -14.35 -5.97 16.65
C VAL A 158 -14.56 -4.48 16.34
N GLU A 159 -13.77 -3.62 16.98
CA GLU A 159 -13.78 -2.19 16.72
C GLU A 159 -13.38 -1.90 15.28
N GLN A 160 -14.16 -1.08 14.60
CA GLN A 160 -13.98 -0.75 13.19
C GLN A 160 -13.18 0.53 13.01
N VAL A 161 -12.15 0.47 12.19
CA VAL A 161 -11.29 1.61 11.85
C VAL A 161 -11.17 1.72 10.34
N GLN A 162 -11.90 2.65 9.74
CA GLN A 162 -11.92 2.82 8.28
C GLN A 162 -10.70 3.59 7.77
N GLU A 163 -10.29 4.63 8.50
CA GLU A 163 -9.24 5.53 8.08
C GLU A 163 -7.84 4.95 8.36
N TRP A 164 -7.00 4.85 7.33
CA TRP A 164 -5.63 4.35 7.45
C TRP A 164 -4.80 5.12 8.47
N ILE A 165 -4.93 6.44 8.52
CA ILE A 165 -4.23 7.27 9.51
C ILE A 165 -4.59 6.85 10.94
N SER A 166 -5.84 6.49 11.19
CA SER A 166 -6.31 6.03 12.50
C SER A 166 -5.77 4.64 12.82
N VAL A 167 -5.61 3.76 11.82
CA VAL A 167 -4.94 2.46 11.98
C VAL A 167 -3.52 2.66 12.47
N VAL A 168 -2.73 3.48 11.77
CA VAL A 168 -1.32 3.72 12.10
C VAL A 168 -1.14 4.32 13.51
N ARG A 169 -2.03 5.23 13.89
CA ARG A 169 -1.98 5.89 15.21
C ARG A 169 -2.32 4.97 16.36
N ARG A 170 -3.13 3.96 16.11
CA ARG A 170 -3.75 3.16 17.17
C ARG A 170 -3.22 1.73 17.24
N ALA A 171 -2.75 1.18 16.12
CA ALA A 171 -2.26 -0.18 16.08
C ALA A 171 -0.82 -0.28 16.59
N ASP A 172 -0.53 -1.37 17.27
CA ASP A 172 0.81 -1.77 17.67
C ASP A 172 1.41 -2.77 16.69
N ILE A 173 0.56 -3.55 16.03
CA ILE A 173 0.92 -4.50 14.97
C ILE A 173 -0.12 -4.39 13.84
N TYR A 174 0.35 -4.45 12.62
CA TYR A 174 -0.49 -4.45 11.41
C TYR A 174 -0.45 -5.81 10.73
N VAL A 175 -1.59 -6.46 10.67
CA VAL A 175 -1.79 -7.74 9.98
C VAL A 175 -2.50 -7.44 8.67
N CYS A 176 -1.88 -7.77 7.55
CA CYS A 176 -2.49 -7.50 6.25
C CYS A 176 -2.11 -8.55 5.21
N ASP A 177 -2.93 -8.60 4.20
CA ASP A 177 -2.69 -9.36 2.99
C ASP A 177 -1.97 -8.49 1.92
N ASN A 178 -2.27 -8.71 0.68
CA ASN A 178 -1.78 -8.03 -0.49
C ASN A 178 -2.16 -6.54 -0.54
N SER A 179 -1.51 -5.70 0.24
CA SER A 179 -1.78 -4.26 0.29
C SER A 179 -0.51 -3.42 0.29
N SER A 180 -0.49 -2.34 -0.50
CA SER A 180 0.60 -1.36 -0.47
C SER A 180 0.77 -0.67 0.89
N THR A 181 -0.24 -0.70 1.74
CA THR A 181 -0.17 -0.16 3.10
C THR A 181 0.84 -0.88 4.00
N MET A 182 1.28 -2.11 3.63
CA MET A 182 2.36 -2.78 4.36
C MET A 182 3.70 -2.04 4.22
N PHE A 183 3.97 -1.46 3.06
CA PHE A 183 5.18 -0.63 2.84
C PHE A 183 5.11 0.67 3.64
N GLU A 184 3.93 1.27 3.71
CA GLU A 184 3.70 2.46 4.54
C GLU A 184 3.82 2.13 6.03
N ALA A 185 3.31 1.00 6.48
CA ALA A 185 3.48 0.51 7.85
C ALA A 185 4.97 0.33 8.19
N CYS A 186 5.74 -0.31 7.30
CA CYS A 186 7.18 -0.44 7.46
C CYS A 186 7.89 0.92 7.55
N ALA A 187 7.51 1.89 6.71
CA ALA A 187 8.06 3.23 6.73
C ALA A 187 7.78 3.98 8.05
N LEU A 188 6.72 3.59 8.76
CA LEU A 188 6.28 4.18 10.02
C LEU A 188 6.65 3.34 11.25
N ASP A 189 7.60 2.40 11.11
CA ASP A 189 8.03 1.48 12.16
C ASP A 189 6.90 0.67 12.80
N LEU A 190 5.80 0.47 12.07
CA LEU A 190 4.70 -0.38 12.52
C LEU A 190 4.98 -1.83 12.14
N PRO A 191 5.15 -2.75 13.11
CA PRO A 191 5.38 -4.16 12.83
C PRO A 191 4.28 -4.75 11.94
N VAL A 192 4.68 -5.55 10.95
CA VAL A 192 3.78 -6.16 9.97
C VAL A 192 3.76 -7.68 10.12
N VAL A 193 2.58 -8.28 10.01
CA VAL A 193 2.38 -9.71 9.76
C VAL A 193 1.69 -9.86 8.42
N VAL A 194 2.25 -10.68 7.54
CA VAL A 194 1.74 -10.88 6.19
C VAL A 194 0.86 -12.12 6.11
N LEU A 195 -0.39 -11.94 5.71
CA LEU A 195 -1.33 -13.02 5.43
C LEU A 195 -1.09 -13.57 4.03
N ASN A 196 -0.52 -14.76 3.95
CA ASN A 196 -0.10 -15.38 2.72
C ASN A 196 -1.21 -16.30 2.15
N SER A 197 -2.06 -15.79 1.29
CA SER A 197 -3.09 -16.59 0.64
C SER A 197 -2.49 -17.59 -0.35
N PRO A 198 -2.98 -18.84 -0.38
CA PRO A 198 -2.58 -19.82 -1.39
C PRO A 198 -3.00 -19.41 -2.82
N ASP A 199 -3.97 -18.52 -2.94
CA ASP A 199 -4.46 -18.03 -4.23
C ASP A 199 -3.52 -16.99 -4.87
N TYR A 200 -2.51 -16.51 -4.14
CA TYR A 200 -1.53 -15.57 -4.68
C TYR A 200 -0.59 -16.25 -5.67
N ARG A 201 -0.53 -15.69 -6.88
CA ARG A 201 0.37 -16.18 -7.94
C ARG A 201 1.78 -15.65 -7.73
N ARG A 202 2.56 -16.38 -6.94
CA ARG A 202 3.92 -15.99 -6.54
C ARG A 202 4.99 -16.13 -7.61
N GLY A 203 4.77 -16.99 -8.61
CA GLY A 203 5.75 -17.28 -9.64
C GLY A 203 5.81 -16.28 -10.79
N VAL A 204 5.24 -15.12 -10.63
CA VAL A 204 5.12 -14.14 -11.70
C VAL A 204 6.24 -13.10 -11.60
N GLU A 205 7.13 -13.09 -12.57
CA GLU A 205 8.27 -12.16 -12.65
C GLU A 205 7.84 -10.77 -13.15
N HIS A 206 7.44 -9.87 -12.25
CA HIS A 206 7.13 -8.50 -12.66
C HIS A 206 7.40 -7.47 -11.58
N GLY A 207 8.59 -6.97 -11.51
CA GLY A 207 8.97 -5.81 -10.71
C GLY A 207 8.57 -5.87 -9.24
N LEU A 208 8.28 -4.74 -8.64
CA LEU A 208 7.87 -4.64 -7.24
C LEU A 208 6.55 -5.36 -6.99
N ARG A 209 6.61 -6.44 -6.23
CA ARG A 209 5.46 -7.18 -5.75
C ARG A 209 5.49 -7.30 -4.24
N PHE A 210 4.34 -7.55 -3.64
CA PHE A 210 4.27 -7.74 -2.20
C PHE A 210 5.18 -8.87 -1.73
N TRP A 211 5.20 -9.97 -2.45
CA TRP A 211 6.02 -11.15 -2.12
C TRP A 211 7.49 -11.04 -2.50
N ASP A 212 7.90 -10.12 -3.36
CA ASP A 212 9.32 -9.81 -3.59
C ASP A 212 9.92 -9.14 -2.35
N HIS A 213 9.06 -8.54 -1.52
CA HIS A 213 9.41 -7.98 -0.22
C HIS A 213 8.88 -8.83 0.95
N ALA A 214 8.77 -10.13 0.75
CA ALA A 214 8.28 -11.12 1.72
C ALA A 214 9.09 -11.20 3.03
N GLY A 215 9.92 -10.29 3.33
CA GLY A 215 10.63 -10.16 4.60
C GLY A 215 10.18 -8.98 5.43
N MET A 216 9.07 -8.32 5.06
CA MET A 216 8.53 -7.18 5.83
C MET A 216 8.02 -7.59 7.20
N GLY A 217 7.61 -8.83 7.34
CA GLY A 217 7.10 -9.40 8.56
C GLY A 217 6.98 -10.92 8.49
N PRO A 218 6.68 -11.62 9.61
CA PRO A 218 6.35 -13.02 9.56
C PRO A 218 5.19 -13.27 8.61
N GLU A 219 5.32 -14.28 7.77
CA GLU A 219 4.25 -14.74 6.89
C GLU A 219 3.46 -15.86 7.57
N VAL A 220 2.14 -15.82 7.41
CA VAL A 220 1.24 -16.84 7.93
C VAL A 220 0.38 -17.37 6.78
N SER A 221 0.33 -18.68 6.63
CA SER A 221 -0.63 -19.36 5.75
C SER A 221 -1.95 -19.62 6.48
N PRO A 222 -3.08 -19.78 5.77
CA PRO A 222 -4.37 -20.13 6.39
C PRO A 222 -4.25 -21.37 7.30
N GLY A 223 -4.84 -21.29 8.47
CA GLY A 223 -4.72 -22.33 9.52
C GLY A 223 -3.40 -22.32 10.28
N GLY A 224 -2.47 -21.41 9.95
CA GLY A 224 -1.22 -21.23 10.67
C GLY A 224 -1.38 -20.54 12.03
N ASN A 225 -0.28 -20.47 12.77
CA ASN A 225 -0.29 -19.87 14.11
C ASN A 225 -0.11 -18.35 14.04
N LEU A 226 -1.23 -17.63 13.90
CA LEU A 226 -1.24 -16.17 13.82
C LEU A 226 -0.77 -15.52 15.14
N ASP A 227 -1.08 -16.09 16.30
CA ASP A 227 -0.63 -15.60 17.60
C ASP A 227 0.90 -15.61 17.68
N ARG A 228 1.53 -16.73 17.30
CA ARG A 228 3.00 -16.82 17.25
C ARG A 228 3.60 -15.78 16.29
N ALA A 229 2.98 -15.55 15.15
CA ALA A 229 3.45 -14.54 14.21
C ALA A 229 3.40 -13.13 14.80
N LEU A 230 2.35 -12.81 15.56
CA LEU A 230 2.24 -11.54 16.30
C LEU A 230 3.36 -11.40 17.33
N GLN A 231 3.66 -12.45 18.10
CA GLN A 231 4.78 -12.43 19.07
C GLN A 231 6.13 -12.22 18.37
N VAL A 232 6.36 -12.90 17.26
CA VAL A 232 7.57 -12.74 16.45
C VAL A 232 7.67 -11.32 15.90
N ALA A 233 6.58 -10.75 15.38
CA ALA A 233 6.56 -9.40 14.84
C ALA A 233 7.00 -8.33 15.84
N LYS A 234 6.68 -8.50 17.14
CA LYS A 234 7.11 -7.60 18.22
C LYS A 234 8.61 -7.54 18.42
N SER A 235 9.32 -8.65 18.24
CA SER A 235 10.72 -8.84 18.65
C SER A 235 11.72 -8.92 17.51
N PHE A 236 11.30 -8.79 16.26
CA PHE A 236 12.08 -9.19 15.10
C PHE A 236 13.05 -8.11 14.61
N THR A 237 14.30 -8.19 15.04
CA THR A 237 15.37 -7.24 14.66
C THR A 237 15.72 -7.31 13.16
N GLU A 238 15.73 -8.50 12.56
CA GLU A 238 15.99 -8.70 11.13
C GLU A 238 14.92 -8.07 10.24
N GLN A 239 13.68 -8.00 10.71
CA GLN A 239 12.59 -7.31 10.01
C GLN A 239 12.80 -5.80 9.94
N ARG A 240 13.40 -5.18 10.95
CA ARG A 240 13.68 -3.74 10.88
C ARG A 240 14.61 -3.38 9.72
N GLN A 241 15.57 -4.23 9.41
CA GLN A 241 16.47 -4.02 8.27
C GLN A 241 15.73 -4.22 6.93
N LYS A 242 14.89 -5.26 6.84
CA LYS A 242 14.05 -5.51 5.66
C LYS A 242 12.93 -4.48 5.52
N ALA A 243 12.37 -4.04 6.65
CA ALA A 243 11.39 -2.96 6.69
C ALA A 243 11.97 -1.63 6.18
N ALA A 244 13.25 -1.35 6.44
CA ALA A 244 13.91 -0.16 5.87
C ALA A 244 13.98 -0.21 4.34
N SER A 245 14.25 -1.38 3.76
CA SER A 245 14.21 -1.58 2.30
C SER A 245 12.81 -1.44 1.72
N ALA A 246 11.81 -1.97 2.45
CA ALA A 246 10.40 -1.80 2.06
C ALA A 246 9.93 -0.35 2.18
N ALA A 247 10.38 0.37 3.22
CA ALA A 247 10.08 1.78 3.42
C ALA A 247 10.53 2.65 2.23
N TYR A 248 11.67 2.30 1.60
CA TYR A 248 12.15 2.99 0.41
C TYR A 248 11.15 3.01 -0.75
N ALA A 249 10.28 2.01 -0.85
CA ALA A 249 9.26 1.95 -1.90
C ALA A 249 8.22 3.08 -1.84
N VAL A 250 8.07 3.76 -0.70
CA VAL A 250 7.09 4.84 -0.49
C VAL A 250 7.72 6.10 0.09
N LEU A 251 8.93 5.98 0.63
CA LEU A 251 9.68 7.06 1.28
C LEU A 251 11.16 7.02 0.83
N PRO A 252 11.45 7.30 -0.46
CA PRO A 252 12.74 7.03 -1.08
C PRO A 252 13.91 7.84 -0.51
N ASP A 253 13.65 8.98 0.08
CA ASP A 253 14.68 9.87 0.67
C ASP A 253 14.62 9.94 2.20
N GLY A 254 13.68 9.25 2.83
CA GLY A 254 13.51 9.25 4.27
C GLY A 254 13.11 10.59 4.90
N SER A 255 12.77 11.60 4.09
CA SER A 255 12.54 12.97 4.60
C SER A 255 11.08 13.27 4.98
N GLY A 256 10.12 12.60 4.39
CA GLY A 256 8.70 12.94 4.54
C GLY A 256 8.33 14.29 3.91
N GLU A 257 8.93 14.61 2.77
CA GLU A 257 8.70 15.85 1.99
C GLU A 257 8.13 15.56 0.59
N ALA A 258 7.43 14.46 0.45
CA ALA A 258 6.86 14.03 -0.83
C ALA A 258 5.89 15.07 -1.40
N THR A 259 5.10 15.73 -0.56
CA THR A 259 4.18 16.80 -0.98
C THR A 259 4.93 17.98 -1.58
N ALA A 260 6.03 18.42 -0.94
CA ALA A 260 6.83 19.55 -1.44
C ALA A 260 7.44 19.23 -2.81
N ARG A 261 8.01 18.02 -2.96
CA ARG A 261 8.56 17.55 -4.25
C ARG A 261 7.49 17.43 -5.32
N ALA A 262 6.30 16.95 -4.97
CA ALA A 262 5.19 16.84 -5.91
C ALA A 262 4.74 18.22 -6.41
N VAL A 263 4.61 19.20 -5.50
CA VAL A 263 4.27 20.59 -5.84
C VAL A 263 5.34 21.19 -6.76
N GLU A 264 6.62 21.06 -6.43
CA GLU A 264 7.72 21.56 -7.27
C GLU A 264 7.68 20.94 -8.68
N ALA A 265 7.48 19.63 -8.77
CA ALA A 265 7.40 18.94 -10.07
C ALA A 265 6.20 19.43 -10.90
N VAL A 266 5.04 19.64 -10.28
CA VAL A 266 3.85 20.18 -10.95
C VAL A 266 4.07 21.62 -11.42
N MET A 267 4.66 22.46 -10.58
CA MET A 267 4.94 23.85 -10.95
C MET A 267 5.92 23.97 -12.13
N LYS A 268 6.98 23.14 -12.13
CA LYS A 268 7.91 23.06 -13.28
C LYS A 268 7.22 22.56 -14.55
N TRP A 269 6.36 21.58 -14.41
CA TRP A 269 5.60 21.03 -15.55
C TRP A 269 4.58 22.02 -16.11
N ALA A 270 3.90 22.77 -15.27
CA ALA A 270 2.91 23.77 -15.69
C ALA A 270 3.54 25.01 -16.33
N ALA A 271 4.83 25.28 -16.07
CA ALA A 271 5.56 26.42 -16.67
C ALA A 271 6.09 26.13 -18.09
N ASN A 272 6.10 24.86 -18.51
CA ASN A 272 6.54 24.41 -19.85
C ASN A 272 5.37 24.08 -20.77
#